data_0ff6437464a4c872688515b9ae7c13a9
#
_entry.id   0ff6437464a4c872688515b9ae7c13a9
#
_cell.length_a   1.000
_cell.length_b   1.000
_cell.length_c   1.000
_cell.angle_alpha   90.00
_cell.angle_beta   90.00
_cell.angle_gamma   90.00
#
_symmetry.space_group_name_H-M   'P 1'
#
loop_
_entity.id
_entity.type
_entity.pdbx_description
1 polymer ?
#
loop_
_entity_poly.entity_id
_entity_poly.type
_entity_poly.pdbx_seq_one_letter_code
_entity_poly.pdbx_strand_id
1 'polypeptide(L)'
;QNAFNAAPDRYDASITKGFGKPEGIEDYCRKAQLVNIESNKAMYEGWLDRMWEDASGIMTWMGQSAYPSMVWQTYDYYYDLTGAFWGAKSACEPVHILWNPVTDGVKIANTTACDMEGLTAEVKVYNMDGKSVEAYTQSAIVNSPSNSTVQCFTIGFNKERKNLSLNKPTFASSTTYGQP
;
A
#
# COMPACT_ATOMS: atom_id res chain seq x y z
N GLN A 1 -28.17 7.26 3.45
CA GLN A 1 -27.26 6.37 2.69
C GLN A 1 -26.52 7.20 1.67
N ASN A 2 -25.22 7.24 1.72
CA ASN A 2 -24.41 8.01 0.78
C ASN A 2 -24.31 7.22 -0.53
N ALA A 3 -24.83 7.78 -1.63
CA ALA A 3 -24.80 7.15 -2.95
C ALA A 3 -23.36 6.83 -3.45
N PHE A 4 -22.34 7.48 -2.89
CA PHE A 4 -20.94 7.25 -3.23
C PHE A 4 -20.32 6.05 -2.51
N ASN A 5 -20.96 5.50 -1.49
CA ASN A 5 -20.50 4.31 -0.77
C ASN A 5 -21.26 3.06 -1.23
N ALA A 6 -21.21 2.79 -2.51
CA ALA A 6 -21.87 1.63 -3.09
C ALA A 6 -21.24 0.27 -2.69
N ALA A 7 -20.21 0.23 -1.84
CA ALA A 7 -19.56 -1.02 -1.48
C ALA A 7 -19.02 -1.04 -0.03
N PRO A 8 -19.85 -0.80 1.01
CA PRO A 8 -19.46 -1.03 2.39
C PRO A 8 -18.99 -2.48 2.57
N ASP A 9 -19.63 -3.44 1.90
CA ASP A 9 -19.29 -4.87 1.97
C ASP A 9 -17.83 -5.18 1.58
N ARG A 10 -17.25 -4.44 0.65
CA ARG A 10 -15.84 -4.63 0.26
C ARG A 10 -14.89 -4.13 1.34
N TYR A 11 -15.24 -3.03 1.98
CA TYR A 11 -14.45 -2.46 3.07
C TYR A 11 -14.52 -3.35 4.30
N ASP A 12 -15.73 -3.78 4.67
CA ASP A 12 -15.97 -4.72 5.75
C ASP A 12 -15.25 -6.06 5.52
N ALA A 13 -15.23 -6.55 4.29
CA ALA A 13 -14.48 -7.74 3.93
C ALA A 13 -12.96 -7.53 4.10
N SER A 14 -12.42 -6.37 3.73
CA SER A 14 -11.01 -6.04 3.93
C SER A 14 -10.63 -5.96 5.40
N ILE A 15 -11.47 -5.31 6.21
CA ILE A 15 -11.31 -5.25 7.67
C ILE A 15 -11.29 -6.66 8.25
N THR A 16 -12.30 -7.45 7.93
CA THR A 16 -12.45 -8.81 8.50
C THR A 16 -11.32 -9.74 8.07
N LYS A 17 -10.88 -9.64 6.80
CA LYS A 17 -9.79 -10.45 6.28
C LYS A 17 -8.45 -10.09 6.89
N GLY A 18 -8.16 -8.79 7.06
CA GLY A 18 -6.87 -8.32 7.58
C GLY A 18 -6.77 -8.39 9.10
N PHE A 19 -7.84 -8.02 9.80
CA PHE A 19 -7.80 -7.75 11.24
C PHE A 19 -8.87 -8.50 12.06
N GLY A 20 -9.61 -9.40 11.43
CA GLY A 20 -10.69 -10.14 12.08
C GLY A 20 -11.98 -9.33 12.21
N LYS A 21 -13.08 -10.04 12.56
CA LYS A 21 -14.39 -9.44 12.70
C LYS A 21 -14.38 -8.36 13.80
N PRO A 22 -14.94 -7.17 13.57
CA PRO A 22 -15.01 -6.11 14.57
C PRO A 22 -15.92 -6.47 15.75
N GLU A 23 -15.50 -6.06 16.95
CA GLU A 23 -16.25 -6.22 18.20
C GLU A 23 -16.83 -4.86 18.66
N GLY A 24 -17.73 -4.30 17.87
CA GLY A 24 -18.36 -3.01 18.14
C GLY A 24 -17.75 -1.86 17.34
N ILE A 25 -18.31 -0.65 17.56
CA ILE A 25 -18.01 0.50 16.71
C ILE A 25 -16.57 1.01 16.87
N GLU A 26 -16.04 1.02 18.09
CA GLU A 26 -14.68 1.51 18.36
C GLU A 26 -13.62 0.61 17.71
N ASP A 27 -13.80 -0.70 17.83
CA ASP A 27 -12.91 -1.68 17.20
C ASP A 27 -13.03 -1.65 15.68
N TYR A 28 -14.25 -1.46 15.17
CA TYR A 28 -14.48 -1.24 13.73
C TYR A 28 -13.70 -0.01 13.23
N CYS A 29 -13.84 1.13 13.90
CA CYS A 29 -13.15 2.35 13.51
C CYS A 29 -11.63 2.18 13.55
N ARG A 30 -11.09 1.54 14.58
CA ARG A 30 -9.65 1.25 14.70
C ARG A 30 -9.16 0.38 13.54
N LYS A 31 -9.83 -0.72 13.25
CA LYS A 31 -9.49 -1.63 12.15
C LYS A 31 -9.65 -0.96 10.78
N ALA A 32 -10.68 -0.14 10.62
CA ALA A 32 -10.88 0.66 9.42
C ALA A 32 -9.72 1.64 9.16
N GLN A 33 -9.22 2.31 10.19
CA GLN A 33 -8.04 3.17 10.07
C GLN A 33 -6.78 2.38 9.70
N LEU A 34 -6.58 1.18 10.22
CA LEU A 34 -5.45 0.32 9.84
C LEU A 34 -5.52 -0.06 8.35
N VAL A 35 -6.68 -0.49 7.85
CA VAL A 35 -6.88 -0.76 6.42
C VAL A 35 -6.58 0.49 5.57
N ASN A 36 -6.97 1.66 6.08
CA ASN A 36 -6.75 2.93 5.39
C ASN A 36 -5.26 3.30 5.35
N ILE A 37 -4.51 3.05 6.42
CA ILE A 37 -3.05 3.22 6.45
C ILE A 37 -2.40 2.34 5.38
N GLU A 38 -2.67 1.02 5.41
CA GLU A 38 -2.06 0.05 4.50
C GLU A 38 -2.39 0.35 3.03
N SER A 39 -3.65 0.65 2.74
CA SER A 39 -4.09 0.91 1.37
C SER A 39 -3.46 2.17 0.79
N ASN A 40 -3.40 3.25 1.57
CA ASN A 40 -2.78 4.49 1.11
C ASN A 40 -1.26 4.35 1.00
N LYS A 41 -0.61 3.73 1.97
CA LYS A 41 0.83 3.43 1.89
C LYS A 41 1.14 2.65 0.62
N ALA A 42 0.44 1.54 0.38
CA ALA A 42 0.65 0.70 -0.81
C ALA A 42 0.39 1.46 -2.12
N MET A 43 -0.58 2.37 -2.16
CA MET A 43 -0.86 3.20 -3.32
C MET A 43 0.34 4.11 -3.65
N TYR A 44 0.86 4.83 -2.68
CA TYR A 44 2.02 5.71 -2.88
C TYR A 44 3.29 4.91 -3.21
N GLU A 45 3.53 3.81 -2.51
CA GLU A 45 4.66 2.91 -2.80
C GLU A 45 4.61 2.35 -4.22
N GLY A 46 3.42 1.99 -4.72
CA GLY A 46 3.24 1.52 -6.09
C GLY A 46 3.63 2.57 -7.14
N TRP A 47 3.41 3.85 -6.86
CA TRP A 47 3.87 4.96 -7.73
C TRP A 47 5.36 5.20 -7.61
N LEU A 48 5.92 5.14 -6.41
CA LEU A 48 7.37 5.24 -6.19
C LEU A 48 8.13 4.07 -6.82
N ASP A 49 7.55 2.87 -6.83
CA ASP A 49 8.10 1.68 -7.48
C ASP A 49 8.32 1.88 -8.97
N ARG A 50 7.48 2.70 -9.61
CA ARG A 50 7.49 2.99 -11.04
C ARG A 50 7.91 4.43 -11.38
N MET A 51 8.56 5.11 -10.44
CA MET A 51 8.95 6.51 -10.56
C MET A 51 9.79 6.74 -11.82
N TRP A 52 9.33 7.65 -12.66
CA TRP A 52 9.90 8.06 -13.95
C TRP A 52 9.90 7.01 -15.08
N GLU A 53 9.44 5.80 -14.82
CA GLU A 53 9.18 4.84 -15.89
C GLU A 53 7.83 5.13 -16.56
N ASP A 54 6.76 4.97 -15.82
CA ASP A 54 5.38 5.20 -16.27
C ASP A 54 4.54 5.93 -15.20
N ALA A 55 5.16 6.39 -14.12
CA ALA A 55 4.55 7.13 -13.04
C ALA A 55 5.33 8.43 -12.76
N SER A 56 4.64 9.58 -12.80
CA SER A 56 5.21 10.90 -12.54
C SER A 56 4.60 11.60 -11.32
N GLY A 57 3.51 11.09 -10.78
CA GLY A 57 2.86 11.65 -9.59
C GLY A 57 1.48 11.08 -9.33
N ILE A 58 0.91 11.44 -8.19
CA ILE A 58 -0.44 11.05 -7.75
C ILE A 58 -1.25 12.30 -7.49
N MET A 59 -2.48 12.31 -7.96
CA MET A 59 -3.51 13.26 -7.55
C MET A 59 -4.56 12.52 -6.72
N THR A 60 -4.61 12.80 -5.43
CA THR A 60 -5.56 12.15 -4.53
C THR A 60 -6.94 12.81 -4.59
N TRP A 61 -7.97 12.02 -4.60
CA TRP A 61 -9.35 12.42 -4.54
C TRP A 61 -9.99 11.77 -3.32
N MET A 62 -10.40 12.46 -2.32
CA MET A 62 -10.41 13.87 -1.91
C MET A 62 -9.49 14.06 -0.70
N GLY A 63 -8.92 15.26 -0.52
CA GLY A 63 -8.08 15.56 0.65
C GLY A 63 -8.90 15.71 1.93
N GLN A 64 -10.08 16.32 1.86
CA GLN A 64 -10.92 16.64 3.01
C GLN A 64 -12.41 16.56 2.66
N SER A 65 -13.21 16.24 3.65
CA SER A 65 -14.68 16.23 3.58
C SER A 65 -15.26 17.65 3.64
N ALA A 66 -16.29 17.92 2.86
CA ALA A 66 -17.07 19.16 2.96
C ALA A 66 -18.08 19.15 4.13
N TYR A 67 -18.34 17.99 4.72
CA TYR A 67 -19.24 17.74 5.85
C TYR A 67 -18.78 16.48 6.59
N PRO A 68 -19.19 16.27 7.86
CA PRO A 68 -18.84 15.05 8.58
C PRO A 68 -19.31 13.80 7.84
N SER A 69 -18.38 12.95 7.48
CA SER A 69 -18.66 11.71 6.74
C SER A 69 -17.60 10.63 7.04
N MET A 70 -17.94 9.38 6.76
CA MET A 70 -17.04 8.23 6.88
C MET A 70 -16.50 7.86 5.49
N VAL A 71 -15.52 8.63 5.00
CA VAL A 71 -14.92 8.42 3.68
C VAL A 71 -13.40 8.42 3.82
N TRP A 72 -12.70 7.96 2.80
CA TRP A 72 -11.26 7.74 2.69
C TRP A 72 -10.38 9.01 2.63
N GLN A 73 -10.83 10.15 3.13
CA GLN A 73 -10.07 11.39 3.07
C GLN A 73 -8.79 11.34 3.90
N THR A 74 -7.82 12.16 3.51
CA THR A 74 -6.56 12.36 4.24
C THR A 74 -6.81 13.07 5.58
N TYR A 75 -7.74 14.02 5.58
CA TYR A 75 -8.22 14.75 6.75
C TYR A 75 -9.73 14.56 6.89
N ASP A 76 -10.20 14.42 8.09
CA ASP A 76 -11.64 14.45 8.32
C ASP A 76 -12.20 15.89 8.25
N TYR A 77 -13.51 16.04 8.46
CA TYR A 77 -14.16 17.35 8.46
C TYR A 77 -13.60 18.29 9.54
N TYR A 78 -13.14 17.78 10.65
CA TYR A 78 -12.62 18.54 11.79
C TYR A 78 -11.11 18.76 11.71
N TYR A 79 -10.48 18.44 10.59
CA TYR A 79 -9.04 18.51 10.35
C TYR A 79 -8.19 17.50 11.14
N ASP A 80 -8.81 16.49 11.72
CA ASP A 80 -8.06 15.38 12.30
C ASP A 80 -7.45 14.49 11.22
N LEU A 81 -6.28 13.96 11.52
CA LEU A 81 -5.52 13.11 10.61
C LEU A 81 -6.11 11.70 10.59
N THR A 82 -6.43 11.22 9.39
CA THR A 82 -6.91 9.85 9.21
C THR A 82 -5.77 8.87 8.94
N GLY A 83 -6.10 7.58 8.87
CA GLY A 83 -5.16 6.55 8.43
C GLY A 83 -4.54 6.83 7.06
N ALA A 84 -5.30 7.46 6.15
CA ALA A 84 -4.78 7.84 4.83
C ALA A 84 -3.60 8.81 4.91
N PHE A 85 -3.64 9.78 5.82
CA PHE A 85 -2.52 10.69 6.05
C PHE A 85 -1.27 9.95 6.51
N TRP A 86 -1.42 9.06 7.49
CA TRP A 86 -0.29 8.33 8.07
C TRP A 86 0.32 7.34 7.09
N GLY A 87 -0.50 6.68 6.27
CA GLY A 87 -0.05 5.82 5.19
C GLY A 87 0.74 6.59 4.13
N ALA A 88 0.20 7.70 3.64
CA ALA A 88 0.87 8.58 2.69
C ALA A 88 2.17 9.16 3.25
N LYS A 89 2.15 9.68 4.49
CA LYS A 89 3.34 10.22 5.16
C LYS A 89 4.46 9.20 5.25
N SER A 90 4.13 7.95 5.63
CA SER A 90 5.13 6.89 5.74
C SER A 90 5.74 6.53 4.39
N ALA A 91 4.92 6.44 3.32
CA ALA A 91 5.42 6.15 1.98
C ALA A 91 6.21 7.30 1.35
N CYS A 92 5.93 8.54 1.73
CA CYS A 92 6.56 9.75 1.17
C CYS A 92 7.78 10.23 1.95
N GLU A 93 8.44 9.36 2.71
CA GLU A 93 9.74 9.70 3.30
C GLU A 93 10.77 9.97 2.18
N PRO A 94 11.66 10.97 2.34
CA PRO A 94 12.58 11.38 1.28
C PRO A 94 13.46 10.26 0.72
N VAL A 95 13.86 9.32 1.57
CA VAL A 95 14.49 8.05 1.19
C VAL A 95 13.67 6.94 1.82
N HIS A 96 12.99 6.17 1.01
CA HIS A 96 12.00 5.20 1.45
C HIS A 96 12.30 3.80 0.91
N ILE A 97 12.24 2.80 1.78
CA ILE A 97 12.32 1.39 1.38
C ILE A 97 10.90 0.85 1.17
N LEU A 98 10.68 0.18 0.06
CA LEU A 98 9.39 -0.40 -0.30
C LEU A 98 9.54 -1.86 -0.77
N TRP A 99 8.47 -2.61 -0.63
CA TRP A 99 8.35 -3.97 -1.14
C TRP A 99 7.18 -4.09 -2.11
N ASN A 100 7.46 -4.59 -3.31
CA ASN A 100 6.42 -4.87 -4.30
C ASN A 100 5.93 -6.32 -4.16
N PRO A 101 4.69 -6.55 -3.70
CA PRO A 101 4.16 -7.90 -3.48
C PRO A 101 3.92 -8.71 -4.76
N VAL A 102 3.96 -8.09 -5.93
CA VAL A 102 3.79 -8.77 -7.22
C VAL A 102 5.10 -9.38 -7.70
N THR A 103 6.19 -8.62 -7.56
CA THR A 103 7.53 -9.03 -8.01
C THR A 103 8.41 -9.59 -6.90
N ASP A 104 7.97 -9.48 -5.63
CA ASP A 104 8.77 -9.68 -4.41
C ASP A 104 10.01 -8.79 -4.32
N GLY A 105 10.09 -7.77 -5.16
CA GLY A 105 11.20 -6.84 -5.19
C GLY A 105 11.20 -5.91 -3.99
N VAL A 106 12.36 -5.78 -3.36
CA VAL A 106 12.64 -4.73 -2.37
C VAL A 106 13.42 -3.63 -3.07
N LYS A 107 12.93 -2.41 -2.98
CA LYS A 107 13.51 -1.24 -3.66
C LYS A 107 13.70 -0.08 -2.68
N ILE A 108 14.60 0.82 -3.00
CA ILE A 108 14.74 2.13 -2.36
C ILE A 108 14.34 3.20 -3.35
N ALA A 109 13.38 4.03 -2.96
CA ALA A 109 13.02 5.26 -3.65
C ALA A 109 13.73 6.44 -2.95
N ASN A 110 14.54 7.17 -3.70
CA ASN A 110 15.21 8.39 -3.28
C ASN A 110 14.60 9.56 -4.03
N THR A 111 13.77 10.35 -3.37
CA THR A 111 13.13 11.53 -3.95
C THR A 111 13.92 12.82 -3.68
N THR A 112 15.11 12.70 -3.10
CA THR A 112 15.97 13.85 -2.82
C THR A 112 16.79 14.27 -4.04
N ALA A 113 17.37 15.45 -3.98
CA ALA A 113 18.27 15.96 -5.01
C ALA A 113 19.74 15.45 -4.86
N CYS A 114 20.02 14.59 -3.89
CA CYS A 114 21.34 14.08 -3.59
C CYS A 114 21.42 12.57 -3.79
N ASP A 115 22.56 12.12 -4.32
CA ASP A 115 22.89 10.70 -4.32
C ASP A 115 23.15 10.21 -2.90
N MET A 116 22.70 9.00 -2.60
CA MET A 116 22.91 8.33 -1.32
C MET A 116 23.79 7.11 -1.53
N GLU A 117 24.90 7.04 -0.85
CA GLU A 117 25.85 5.93 -0.95
C GLU A 117 25.86 5.09 0.32
N GLY A 118 26.11 3.79 0.18
CA GLY A 118 26.30 2.88 1.30
C GLY A 118 25.06 2.66 2.16
N LEU A 119 23.85 2.82 1.61
CA LEU A 119 22.61 2.54 2.32
C LEU A 119 22.49 1.05 2.59
N THR A 120 22.13 0.69 3.82
CA THR A 120 21.80 -0.71 4.16
C THR A 120 20.30 -0.92 4.04
N ALA A 121 19.89 -1.69 3.04
CA ALA A 121 18.52 -2.20 2.92
C ALA A 121 18.42 -3.51 3.67
N GLU A 122 17.54 -3.61 4.67
CA GLU A 122 17.33 -4.82 5.46
C GLU A 122 15.85 -5.18 5.48
N VAL A 123 15.56 -6.48 5.30
CA VAL A 123 14.22 -7.05 5.46
C VAL A 123 14.28 -8.16 6.50
N LYS A 124 13.38 -8.10 7.46
CA LYS A 124 13.12 -9.15 8.45
C LYS A 124 11.68 -9.59 8.36
N VAL A 125 11.47 -10.88 8.27
CA VAL A 125 10.14 -11.49 8.20
C VAL A 125 9.85 -12.22 9.49
N TYR A 126 8.64 -12.03 10.01
CA TYR A 126 8.19 -12.64 11.24
C TYR A 126 6.87 -13.37 11.04
N ASN A 127 6.69 -14.47 11.73
CA ASN A 127 5.40 -15.13 11.88
C ASN A 127 4.47 -14.31 12.79
N MET A 128 3.20 -14.64 12.79
CA MET A 128 2.21 -13.98 13.66
C MET A 128 2.46 -14.18 15.16
N ASP A 129 3.31 -15.15 15.53
CA ASP A 129 3.75 -15.37 16.92
C ASP A 129 5.04 -14.56 17.26
N GLY A 130 5.51 -13.73 16.35
CA GLY A 130 6.69 -12.87 16.54
C GLY A 130 8.04 -13.57 16.32
N LYS A 131 8.06 -14.83 15.87
CA LYS A 131 9.30 -15.52 15.55
C LYS A 131 9.80 -15.15 14.17
N SER A 132 11.10 -14.90 14.06
CA SER A 132 11.73 -14.60 12.77
C SER A 132 11.70 -15.79 11.81
N VAL A 133 11.56 -15.49 10.53
CA VAL A 133 11.64 -16.47 9.44
C VAL A 133 12.94 -16.21 8.68
N GLU A 134 14.01 -16.81 9.15
CA GLU A 134 15.37 -16.57 8.67
C GLU A 134 15.53 -16.76 7.16
N ALA A 135 14.78 -17.70 6.57
CA ALA A 135 14.79 -17.95 5.13
C ALA A 135 14.47 -16.73 4.26
N TYR A 136 13.76 -15.74 4.82
CA TYR A 136 13.38 -14.51 4.14
C TYR A 136 14.06 -13.27 4.72
N THR A 137 14.94 -13.43 5.71
CA THR A 137 15.74 -12.32 6.23
C THR A 137 16.91 -12.06 5.30
N GLN A 138 16.98 -10.84 4.76
CA GLN A 138 18.01 -10.45 3.80
C GLN A 138 18.46 -9.01 4.05
N SER A 139 19.71 -8.71 3.70
CA SER A 139 20.22 -7.36 3.68
C SER A 139 21.18 -7.16 2.50
N ALA A 140 21.26 -5.91 2.01
CA ALA A 140 22.19 -5.52 0.97
C ALA A 140 22.65 -4.07 1.20
N ILE A 141 23.90 -3.79 0.79
CA ILE A 141 24.39 -2.40 0.71
C ILE A 141 24.14 -1.92 -0.72
N VAL A 142 23.48 -0.79 -0.85
CA VAL A 142 23.08 -0.22 -2.16
C VAL A 142 23.38 1.28 -2.21
N ASN A 143 23.66 1.77 -3.39
CA ASN A 143 23.71 3.19 -3.70
C ASN A 143 22.40 3.58 -4.39
N SER A 144 21.84 4.70 -3.99
CA SER A 144 20.59 5.22 -4.56
C SER A 144 20.85 6.60 -5.15
N PRO A 145 20.89 6.72 -6.48
CA PRO A 145 21.01 8.02 -7.13
C PRO A 145 19.86 8.95 -6.74
N SER A 146 20.11 10.24 -6.84
CA SER A 146 19.09 11.26 -6.62
C SER A 146 17.89 11.03 -7.55
N ASN A 147 16.70 11.29 -7.03
CA ASN A 147 15.45 11.27 -7.78
C ASN A 147 15.25 9.97 -8.60
N SER A 148 15.48 8.82 -7.96
CA SER A 148 15.42 7.50 -8.58
C SER A 148 14.86 6.42 -7.68
N THR A 149 14.43 5.30 -8.27
CA THR A 149 14.10 4.08 -7.55
C THR A 149 15.04 2.96 -8.00
N VAL A 150 15.69 2.30 -7.05
CA VAL A 150 16.67 1.24 -7.30
C VAL A 150 16.25 -0.08 -6.66
N GLN A 151 16.44 -1.18 -7.40
CA GLN A 151 16.23 -2.54 -6.89
C GLN A 151 17.36 -2.92 -5.94
N CYS A 152 17.01 -3.39 -4.73
CA CYS A 152 17.97 -3.92 -3.77
C CYS A 152 18.14 -5.44 -3.92
N PHE A 153 17.06 -6.17 -3.73
CA PHE A 153 16.99 -7.62 -3.85
C PHE A 153 15.54 -8.09 -3.99
N THR A 154 15.35 -9.40 -4.07
CA THR A 154 14.04 -10.05 -4.15
C THR A 154 13.91 -11.04 -2.99
N ILE A 155 12.81 -10.98 -2.23
CA ILE A 155 12.59 -11.84 -1.04
C ILE A 155 12.29 -13.28 -1.45
N GLY A 156 11.53 -13.47 -2.53
CA GLY A 156 11.23 -14.80 -3.09
C GLY A 156 9.97 -15.46 -2.54
N PHE A 157 9.04 -14.74 -1.93
CA PHE A 157 7.74 -15.27 -1.50
C PHE A 157 6.91 -15.86 -2.64
N ASN A 158 7.02 -15.28 -3.84
CA ASN A 158 6.23 -15.71 -5.00
C ASN A 158 6.75 -17.00 -5.65
N LYS A 159 7.94 -17.47 -5.29
CA LYS A 159 8.47 -18.76 -5.83
C LYS A 159 7.59 -19.94 -5.47
N GLU A 160 6.89 -19.87 -4.33
CA GLU A 160 6.00 -20.92 -3.85
C GLU A 160 4.53 -20.70 -4.26
N ARG A 161 4.19 -19.51 -4.77
CA ARG A 161 2.83 -19.22 -5.23
C ARG A 161 2.60 -19.85 -6.59
N LYS A 162 1.83 -20.94 -6.63
CA LYS A 162 1.33 -21.47 -7.90
C LYS A 162 0.44 -20.39 -8.54
N ASN A 163 0.79 -19.97 -9.75
CA ASN A 163 -0.07 -19.09 -10.53
C ASN A 163 -1.34 -19.87 -10.92
N LEU A 164 -2.37 -19.76 -10.08
CA LEU A 164 -3.65 -20.45 -10.28
C LEU A 164 -4.44 -19.91 -11.48
N SER A 165 -4.05 -18.78 -12.04
CA SER A 165 -4.64 -18.17 -13.23
C SER A 165 -3.90 -18.51 -14.52
N LEU A 166 -2.72 -19.13 -14.44
CA LEU A 166 -1.96 -19.54 -15.62
C LEU A 166 -2.77 -20.58 -16.42
N ASN A 167 -3.00 -20.29 -17.68
CA ASN A 167 -3.81 -21.11 -18.61
C ASN A 167 -5.31 -21.25 -18.23
N LYS A 168 -5.86 -20.38 -17.37
CA LYS A 168 -7.31 -20.28 -17.19
C LYS A 168 -7.87 -19.18 -18.09
N PRO A 169 -9.04 -19.41 -18.71
CA PRO A 169 -9.69 -18.37 -19.50
C PRO A 169 -10.01 -17.18 -18.58
N THR A 170 -9.53 -16.00 -18.96
CA THR A 170 -9.89 -14.75 -18.30
C THR A 170 -11.25 -14.29 -18.84
N PHE A 171 -12.27 -14.33 -18.03
CA PHE A 171 -13.53 -13.66 -18.34
C PHE A 171 -13.41 -12.21 -17.91
N ALA A 172 -13.23 -11.32 -18.86
CA ALA A 172 -13.47 -9.91 -18.64
C ALA A 172 -14.97 -9.69 -18.64
N SER A 173 -15.59 -9.52 -17.48
CA SER A 173 -16.93 -8.96 -17.40
C SER A 173 -16.83 -7.47 -17.69
N SER A 174 -17.04 -7.05 -18.93
CA SER A 174 -17.37 -5.67 -19.24
C SER A 174 -18.79 -5.44 -18.75
N THR A 175 -18.97 -4.82 -17.59
CA THR A 175 -20.23 -4.16 -17.27
C THR A 175 -20.30 -2.91 -18.13
N THR A 176 -20.88 -3.03 -19.30
CA THR A 176 -21.39 -1.89 -20.05
C THR A 176 -22.48 -1.27 -19.17
N TYR A 177 -22.25 -0.11 -18.61
CA TYR A 177 -23.33 0.73 -18.10
C TYR A 177 -24.20 1.07 -19.30
N GLY A 178 -25.36 0.42 -19.40
CA GLY A 178 -26.36 0.78 -20.39
C GLY A 178 -26.78 2.21 -20.15
N GLN A 179 -26.61 3.05 -21.15
CA GLN A 179 -27.31 4.31 -21.23
C GLN A 179 -28.79 4.03 -21.46
N PRO A 180 -29.69 4.87 -20.93
CA PRO A 180 -31.13 4.73 -21.11
C PRO A 180 -31.55 4.87 -22.57
#